data_0d15ad4b96f9d9122ff73ffa626d6a19
#
_entry.id   0d15ad4b96f9d9122ff73ffa626d6a19
#
_cell.length_a   1.000
_cell.length_b   1.000
_cell.length_c   1.000
_cell.angle_alpha   90.00
_cell.angle_beta   90.00
_cell.angle_gamma   90.00
#
_symmetry.space_group_name_H-M   'P 1'
#
loop_
_entity.id
_entity.type
_entity.pdbx_description
1 polymer ?
#
loop_
_entity_poly.entity_id
_entity_poly.type
_entity_poly.pdbx_seq_one_letter_code
_entity_poly.pdbx_strand_id
1 'polypeptide(L)'
;MAKAVAHSYGKDAVSVYRIAGDDLFSCEARVIVRGAAFEASYTEGDNSMIVATDSMKNFVHRTGHEYEGSTLEGFVQLVGSRFLDRYDHMEGVHVSARQVPFERVRGNTLRRRYDDYAVAALDLDRNGVVSARSGWNALHLIKLAGSSFAGFVRDEYTTLPETEDRPLFVHMNIGWTNADLTRCAPAEDVRDTAISAFCEIRSASIQELVHQVGVQVLESFPEISAVDFYAENRLWDTAVSGEEASVYTDARPPFGVITLTLER
;
A
#
# COMPACT_ATOMS: atom_id res chain seq x y z
N MET A 1 10.05 -4.07 -39.25
CA MET A 1 8.76 -4.36 -38.62
C MET A 1 8.90 -4.20 -37.09
N ALA A 2 7.93 -3.59 -36.41
CA ALA A 2 7.92 -3.52 -34.99
C ALA A 2 7.64 -4.93 -34.40
N LYS A 3 8.32 -5.30 -33.30
CA LYS A 3 8.12 -6.56 -32.59
C LYS A 3 7.60 -6.24 -31.18
N ALA A 4 6.58 -6.94 -30.74
CA ALA A 4 6.16 -6.87 -29.35
C ALA A 4 7.25 -7.48 -28.45
N VAL A 5 7.74 -6.73 -27.46
CA VAL A 5 8.81 -7.17 -26.53
C VAL A 5 8.20 -7.63 -25.21
N ALA A 6 7.08 -7.04 -24.80
CA ALA A 6 6.31 -7.43 -23.63
C ALA A 6 4.84 -7.04 -23.83
N HIS A 7 3.94 -7.88 -23.39
CA HIS A 7 2.50 -7.59 -23.39
C HIS A 7 1.82 -8.23 -22.20
N SER A 8 0.77 -7.58 -21.74
CA SER A 8 -0.07 -8.04 -20.64
C SER A 8 -1.45 -7.41 -20.78
N TYR A 9 -2.46 -8.04 -20.24
CA TYR A 9 -3.80 -7.47 -20.17
C TYR A 9 -4.51 -7.97 -18.93
N GLY A 10 -5.65 -7.36 -18.58
CA GLY A 10 -6.38 -7.81 -17.42
C GLY A 10 -7.60 -6.96 -17.08
N LYS A 11 -8.04 -7.10 -15.85
CA LYS A 11 -9.17 -6.38 -15.29
C LYS A 11 -8.76 -5.62 -14.04
N ASP A 12 -9.18 -4.38 -13.96
CA ASP A 12 -8.91 -3.49 -12.83
C ASP A 12 -10.21 -3.09 -12.11
N ALA A 13 -10.06 -2.62 -10.86
CA ALA A 13 -11.14 -2.07 -10.04
C ALA A 13 -12.33 -3.04 -9.85
N VAL A 14 -12.05 -4.33 -9.66
CA VAL A 14 -13.08 -5.32 -9.36
C VAL A 14 -13.45 -5.23 -7.88
N SER A 15 -14.59 -4.60 -7.58
CA SER A 15 -15.08 -4.49 -6.21
C SER A 15 -15.58 -5.83 -5.67
N VAL A 16 -15.10 -6.22 -4.49
CA VAL A 16 -15.51 -7.43 -3.77
C VAL A 16 -16.01 -7.01 -2.38
N TYR A 17 -17.26 -7.30 -2.09
CA TYR A 17 -17.88 -7.13 -0.77
C TYR A 17 -18.48 -8.47 -0.36
N ARG A 18 -17.77 -9.21 0.49
CA ARG A 18 -18.23 -10.51 0.98
C ARG A 18 -18.75 -10.36 2.40
N ILE A 19 -20.00 -10.68 2.60
CA ILE A 19 -20.66 -10.71 3.91
C ILE A 19 -20.81 -12.16 4.35
N ALA A 20 -20.31 -12.49 5.53
CA ALA A 20 -20.44 -13.78 6.17
C ALA A 20 -20.82 -13.60 7.65
N GLY A 21 -22.10 -13.86 7.98
CA GLY A 21 -22.62 -13.48 9.28
C GLY A 21 -22.58 -11.96 9.49
N ASP A 22 -21.86 -11.53 10.52
CA ASP A 22 -21.66 -10.10 10.83
C ASP A 22 -20.34 -9.54 10.28
N ASP A 23 -19.54 -10.34 9.56
CA ASP A 23 -18.25 -9.94 9.05
C ASP A 23 -18.34 -9.49 7.59
N LEU A 24 -17.59 -8.43 7.28
CA LEU A 24 -17.44 -7.86 5.96
C LEU A 24 -15.97 -7.91 5.54
N PHE A 25 -15.64 -8.70 4.52
CA PHE A 25 -14.41 -8.56 3.75
C PHE A 25 -14.66 -7.66 2.55
N SER A 26 -13.85 -6.62 2.35
CA SER A 26 -14.08 -5.65 1.28
C SER A 26 -12.79 -5.14 0.66
N CYS A 27 -12.70 -5.26 -0.66
CA CYS A 27 -11.56 -4.77 -1.42
C CYS A 27 -11.93 -4.39 -2.85
N GLU A 28 -11.01 -3.69 -3.52
CA GLU A 28 -10.96 -3.57 -4.98
C GLU A 28 -9.74 -4.35 -5.48
N ALA A 29 -9.98 -5.31 -6.37
CA ALA A 29 -8.96 -6.20 -6.90
C ALA A 29 -8.62 -5.87 -8.36
N ARG A 30 -7.37 -6.15 -8.72
CA ARG A 30 -6.83 -6.07 -10.08
C ARG A 30 -6.15 -7.38 -10.43
N VAL A 31 -6.39 -7.87 -11.66
CA VAL A 31 -5.76 -9.09 -12.20
C VAL A 31 -5.18 -8.75 -13.56
N ILE A 32 -3.88 -8.94 -13.73
CA ILE A 32 -3.14 -8.73 -14.99
C ILE A 32 -2.41 -10.03 -15.33
N VAL A 33 -2.59 -10.52 -16.54
CA VAL A 33 -1.98 -11.77 -17.01
C VAL A 33 -0.86 -11.52 -18.02
N ARG A 34 0.09 -12.44 -18.03
CA ARG A 34 1.25 -12.45 -18.94
C ARG A 34 1.36 -13.82 -19.59
N GLY A 35 1.84 -13.85 -20.82
CA GLY A 35 2.08 -15.10 -21.56
C GLY A 35 2.21 -14.87 -23.06
N ALA A 36 3.00 -15.71 -23.71
CA ALA A 36 3.20 -15.65 -25.15
C ALA A 36 1.99 -16.17 -25.95
N ALA A 37 1.17 -17.05 -25.35
CA ALA A 37 0.06 -17.71 -26.04
C ALA A 37 -0.97 -16.76 -26.66
N PHE A 38 -1.15 -15.55 -26.09
CA PHE A 38 -2.09 -14.57 -26.61
C PHE A 38 -1.45 -13.42 -27.41
N GLU A 39 -0.17 -13.55 -27.83
CA GLU A 39 0.51 -12.53 -28.65
C GLU A 39 -0.23 -12.28 -29.97
N ALA A 40 -0.84 -13.32 -30.57
CA ALA A 40 -1.60 -13.21 -31.82
C ALA A 40 -2.79 -12.24 -31.72
N SER A 41 -3.34 -12.01 -30.52
CA SER A 41 -4.39 -11.01 -30.37
C SER A 41 -3.91 -9.57 -30.59
N TYR A 42 -2.63 -9.29 -30.31
CA TYR A 42 -2.01 -7.98 -30.53
C TYR A 42 -1.52 -7.78 -31.98
N THR A 43 -1.10 -8.86 -32.64
CA THR A 43 -0.45 -8.79 -33.96
C THR A 43 -1.38 -9.13 -35.10
N GLU A 44 -2.38 -9.99 -34.88
CA GLU A 44 -3.23 -10.57 -35.92
C GLU A 44 -4.74 -10.41 -35.60
N GLY A 45 -5.08 -9.96 -34.40
CA GLY A 45 -6.48 -9.85 -33.93
C GLY A 45 -7.11 -11.22 -33.61
N ASP A 46 -6.29 -12.27 -33.48
CA ASP A 46 -6.76 -13.59 -33.04
C ASP A 46 -6.95 -13.64 -31.51
N ASN A 47 -8.20 -13.71 -31.09
CA ASN A 47 -8.58 -13.73 -29.68
C ASN A 47 -8.81 -15.16 -29.13
N SER A 48 -8.44 -16.21 -29.83
CA SER A 48 -8.71 -17.61 -29.44
C SER A 48 -8.08 -17.99 -28.09
N MET A 49 -6.98 -17.33 -27.71
CA MET A 49 -6.26 -17.55 -26.44
C MET A 49 -6.52 -16.44 -25.41
N ILE A 50 -7.44 -15.53 -25.67
CA ILE A 50 -7.79 -14.45 -24.72
C ILE A 50 -8.84 -14.93 -23.74
N VAL A 51 -8.56 -14.79 -22.46
CA VAL A 51 -9.59 -14.84 -21.41
C VAL A 51 -10.25 -13.45 -21.35
N ALA A 52 -11.54 -13.37 -21.72
CA ALA A 52 -12.25 -12.09 -21.73
C ALA A 52 -12.14 -11.41 -20.35
N THR A 53 -11.91 -10.11 -20.32
CA THR A 53 -11.77 -9.37 -19.04
C THR A 53 -13.05 -9.37 -18.21
N ASP A 54 -14.22 -9.57 -18.82
CA ASP A 54 -15.47 -9.83 -18.10
C ASP A 54 -15.45 -11.18 -17.38
N SER A 55 -14.89 -12.22 -17.99
CA SER A 55 -14.68 -13.53 -17.36
C SER A 55 -13.71 -13.43 -16.17
N MET A 56 -12.66 -12.62 -16.29
CA MET A 56 -11.74 -12.34 -15.17
C MET A 56 -12.46 -11.69 -13.98
N LYS A 57 -13.31 -10.69 -14.24
CA LYS A 57 -14.14 -10.07 -13.22
C LYS A 57 -15.03 -11.11 -12.51
N ASN A 58 -15.73 -11.93 -13.28
CA ASN A 58 -16.61 -12.96 -12.74
C ASN A 58 -15.83 -14.04 -11.96
N PHE A 59 -14.60 -14.35 -12.40
CA PHE A 59 -13.67 -15.24 -11.70
C PHE A 59 -13.30 -14.68 -10.32
N VAL A 60 -12.93 -13.40 -10.26
CA VAL A 60 -12.61 -12.72 -8.98
C VAL A 60 -13.81 -12.73 -8.03
N HIS A 61 -15.03 -12.46 -8.51
CA HIS A 61 -16.24 -12.50 -7.69
C HIS A 61 -16.53 -13.90 -7.15
N ARG A 62 -16.39 -14.95 -7.97
CA ARG A 62 -16.59 -16.35 -7.52
C ARG A 62 -15.54 -16.75 -6.49
N THR A 63 -14.26 -16.39 -6.74
CA THR A 63 -13.19 -16.65 -5.77
C THR A 63 -13.44 -15.89 -4.46
N GLY A 64 -13.92 -14.65 -4.54
CA GLY A 64 -14.30 -13.86 -3.37
C GLY A 64 -15.46 -14.47 -2.58
N HIS A 65 -16.44 -15.07 -3.24
CA HIS A 65 -17.53 -15.80 -2.58
C HIS A 65 -17.01 -17.00 -1.77
N GLU A 66 -16.02 -17.70 -2.30
CA GLU A 66 -15.44 -18.91 -1.68
C GLU A 66 -14.29 -18.61 -0.71
N TYR A 67 -13.82 -17.35 -0.65
CA TYR A 67 -12.74 -16.96 0.24
C TYR A 67 -13.22 -16.91 1.70
N GLU A 68 -12.64 -17.76 2.56
CA GLU A 68 -13.00 -17.84 3.98
C GLU A 68 -12.07 -17.02 4.89
N GLY A 69 -10.95 -16.50 4.35
CA GLY A 69 -10.01 -15.65 5.08
C GLY A 69 -10.48 -14.21 5.24
N SER A 70 -9.66 -13.42 5.93
CA SER A 70 -9.93 -11.99 6.22
C SER A 70 -8.85 -11.05 5.68
N THR A 71 -7.70 -11.55 5.18
CA THR A 71 -6.56 -10.75 4.77
C THR A 71 -6.52 -10.52 3.26
N LEU A 72 -5.98 -9.37 2.83
CA LEU A 72 -5.78 -9.11 1.40
C LEU A 72 -4.77 -10.07 0.78
N GLU A 73 -3.70 -10.39 1.51
CA GLU A 73 -2.64 -11.31 1.10
C GLU A 73 -3.18 -12.69 0.74
N GLY A 74 -3.99 -13.25 1.63
CA GLY A 74 -4.65 -14.55 1.40
C GLY A 74 -5.59 -14.50 0.21
N PHE A 75 -6.30 -13.39 0.02
CA PHE A 75 -7.21 -13.21 -1.11
C PHE A 75 -6.46 -13.12 -2.44
N VAL A 76 -5.43 -12.27 -2.56
CA VAL A 76 -4.67 -12.14 -3.81
C VAL A 76 -3.93 -13.43 -4.16
N GLN A 77 -3.44 -14.18 -3.15
CA GLN A 77 -2.83 -15.49 -3.35
C GLN A 77 -3.85 -16.51 -3.88
N LEU A 78 -5.04 -16.57 -3.29
CA LEU A 78 -6.11 -17.48 -3.73
C LEU A 78 -6.54 -17.18 -5.17
N VAL A 79 -6.75 -15.89 -5.51
CA VAL A 79 -7.11 -15.47 -6.86
C VAL A 79 -6.01 -15.86 -7.86
N GLY A 80 -4.75 -15.54 -7.55
CA GLY A 80 -3.63 -15.78 -8.45
C GLY A 80 -3.38 -17.26 -8.71
N SER A 81 -3.32 -18.08 -7.66
CA SER A 81 -3.10 -19.54 -7.75
C SER A 81 -4.22 -20.20 -8.56
N ARG A 82 -5.47 -19.93 -8.21
CA ARG A 82 -6.61 -20.52 -8.92
C ARG A 82 -6.71 -20.05 -10.37
N PHE A 83 -6.26 -18.82 -10.67
CA PHE A 83 -6.28 -18.32 -12.03
C PHE A 83 -5.28 -19.08 -12.90
N LEU A 84 -4.06 -19.28 -12.44
CA LEU A 84 -3.06 -20.07 -13.15
C LEU A 84 -3.50 -21.53 -13.27
N ASP A 85 -4.03 -22.15 -12.22
CA ASP A 85 -4.55 -23.53 -12.25
C ASP A 85 -5.68 -23.69 -13.29
N ARG A 86 -6.48 -22.66 -13.52
CA ARG A 86 -7.60 -22.69 -14.46
C ARG A 86 -7.19 -22.50 -15.91
N TYR A 87 -6.16 -21.70 -16.16
CA TYR A 87 -5.76 -21.27 -17.51
C TYR A 87 -4.31 -21.64 -17.80
N ASP A 88 -4.10 -22.88 -18.26
CA ASP A 88 -2.77 -23.48 -18.45
C ASP A 88 -1.86 -22.72 -19.42
N HIS A 89 -2.45 -21.97 -20.37
CA HIS A 89 -1.72 -21.18 -21.36
C HIS A 89 -1.22 -19.83 -20.83
N MET A 90 -1.61 -19.43 -19.61
CA MET A 90 -1.07 -18.24 -18.96
C MET A 90 0.26 -18.56 -18.28
N GLU A 91 1.31 -17.77 -18.55
CA GLU A 91 2.65 -17.96 -17.98
C GLU A 91 2.79 -17.32 -16.60
N GLY A 92 2.05 -16.23 -16.36
CA GLY A 92 2.08 -15.53 -15.08
C GLY A 92 0.89 -14.61 -14.88
N VAL A 93 0.65 -14.28 -13.62
CA VAL A 93 -0.40 -13.37 -13.19
C VAL A 93 0.12 -12.43 -12.11
N HIS A 94 -0.22 -11.16 -12.25
CA HIS A 94 -0.13 -10.17 -11.18
C HIS A 94 -1.53 -9.93 -10.61
N VAL A 95 -1.68 -10.13 -9.31
CA VAL A 95 -2.91 -9.82 -8.59
C VAL A 95 -2.59 -8.80 -7.52
N SER A 96 -3.34 -7.72 -7.49
CA SER A 96 -3.26 -6.75 -6.40
C SER A 96 -4.65 -6.40 -5.88
N ALA A 97 -4.72 -6.01 -4.61
CA ALA A 97 -5.95 -5.56 -3.99
C ALA A 97 -5.67 -4.38 -3.05
N ARG A 98 -6.63 -3.47 -2.98
CA ARG A 98 -6.68 -2.46 -1.93
C ARG A 98 -7.91 -2.66 -1.07
N GLN A 99 -7.78 -2.49 0.22
CA GLN A 99 -8.90 -2.52 1.14
C GLN A 99 -9.89 -1.40 0.82
N VAL A 100 -11.18 -1.68 0.93
CA VAL A 100 -12.22 -0.68 1.08
C VAL A 100 -12.56 -0.64 2.56
N PRO A 101 -12.01 0.33 3.34
CA PRO A 101 -12.07 0.24 4.78
C PRO A 101 -13.45 0.55 5.34
N PHE A 102 -13.87 -0.25 6.30
CA PHE A 102 -15.06 -0.06 7.12
C PHE A 102 -14.71 -0.20 8.59
N GLU A 103 -15.38 0.54 9.43
CA GLU A 103 -15.31 0.40 10.89
C GLU A 103 -16.67 0.00 11.45
N ARG A 104 -16.68 -0.84 12.47
CA ARG A 104 -17.90 -1.24 13.17
C ARG A 104 -18.38 -0.12 14.10
N VAL A 105 -19.59 0.36 13.85
CA VAL A 105 -20.21 1.41 14.68
C VAL A 105 -20.95 0.76 15.86
N ARG A 106 -21.87 -0.18 15.55
CA ARG A 106 -22.65 -0.90 16.58
C ARG A 106 -23.35 -2.11 15.95
N GLY A 107 -23.32 -3.25 16.64
CA GLY A 107 -23.94 -4.47 16.16
C GLY A 107 -23.44 -4.83 14.76
N ASN A 108 -24.34 -4.98 13.81
CA ASN A 108 -24.05 -5.26 12.39
C ASN A 108 -23.95 -4.00 11.52
N THR A 109 -23.88 -2.80 12.11
CA THR A 109 -23.78 -1.53 11.38
C THR A 109 -22.33 -1.15 11.22
N LEU A 110 -21.91 -0.93 9.98
CA LEU A 110 -20.56 -0.50 9.61
C LEU A 110 -20.63 0.88 8.94
N ARG A 111 -19.58 1.69 9.15
CA ARG A 111 -19.36 2.96 8.49
C ARG A 111 -18.16 2.85 7.56
N ARG A 112 -18.32 3.22 6.29
CA ARG A 112 -17.21 3.31 5.37
C ARG A 112 -16.26 4.45 5.80
N ARG A 113 -14.97 4.13 5.82
CA ARG A 113 -13.90 5.11 6.02
C ARG A 113 -13.34 5.53 4.65
N TYR A 114 -12.73 6.72 4.59
CA TYR A 114 -12.15 7.29 3.38
C TYR A 114 -10.73 7.79 3.62
N ASP A 115 -10.13 7.29 4.66
CA ASP A 115 -8.77 7.58 5.10
C ASP A 115 -7.80 6.47 4.66
N ASP A 116 -6.93 6.07 5.55
CA ASP A 116 -5.89 5.06 5.33
C ASP A 116 -6.45 3.64 5.07
N TYR A 117 -5.71 2.86 4.32
CA TYR A 117 -6.13 1.51 3.88
C TYR A 117 -4.95 0.58 3.60
N ALA A 118 -5.19 -0.72 3.79
CA ALA A 118 -4.24 -1.77 3.44
C ALA A 118 -4.19 -2.03 1.94
N VAL A 119 -3.02 -2.46 1.45
CA VAL A 119 -2.80 -2.95 0.08
C VAL A 119 -2.00 -4.24 0.11
N ALA A 120 -2.25 -5.12 -0.87
CA ALA A 120 -1.45 -6.31 -1.11
C ALA A 120 -1.28 -6.54 -2.61
N ALA A 121 -0.13 -7.06 -3.02
CA ALA A 121 0.17 -7.41 -4.39
C ALA A 121 1.01 -8.67 -4.46
N LEU A 122 0.76 -9.51 -5.46
CA LEU A 122 1.41 -10.77 -5.68
C LEU A 122 1.67 -10.97 -7.16
N ASP A 123 2.91 -11.34 -7.50
CA ASP A 123 3.28 -11.86 -8.80
C ASP A 123 3.50 -13.37 -8.69
N LEU A 124 2.81 -14.13 -9.53
CA LEU A 124 2.99 -15.57 -9.66
C LEU A 124 3.36 -15.93 -11.10
N ASP A 125 4.17 -16.96 -11.24
CA ASP A 125 4.39 -17.70 -12.47
C ASP A 125 4.13 -19.20 -12.27
N ARG A 126 4.48 -20.02 -13.28
CA ARG A 126 4.31 -21.47 -13.21
C ARG A 126 5.22 -22.17 -12.19
N ASN A 127 6.25 -21.49 -11.72
CA ASN A 127 7.18 -22.02 -10.72
C ASN A 127 6.78 -21.62 -9.29
N GLY A 128 5.79 -20.73 -9.16
CA GLY A 128 5.31 -20.26 -7.87
C GLY A 128 5.32 -18.75 -7.74
N VAL A 129 5.47 -18.24 -6.52
CA VAL A 129 5.46 -16.83 -6.23
C VAL A 129 6.81 -16.20 -6.60
N VAL A 130 6.75 -15.15 -7.43
CA VAL A 130 7.89 -14.36 -7.86
C VAL A 130 8.14 -13.20 -6.91
N SER A 131 7.08 -12.52 -6.50
CA SER A 131 7.14 -11.43 -5.53
C SER A 131 5.83 -11.28 -4.77
N ALA A 132 5.91 -10.83 -3.52
CA ALA A 132 4.74 -10.43 -2.75
C ALA A 132 5.07 -9.23 -1.88
N ARG A 133 4.18 -8.28 -1.93
CA ARG A 133 4.26 -7.03 -1.19
C ARG A 133 2.95 -6.75 -0.50
N SER A 134 3.05 -6.23 0.70
CA SER A 134 1.94 -5.66 1.44
C SER A 134 2.23 -4.20 1.76
N GLY A 135 1.24 -3.47 2.22
CA GLY A 135 1.46 -2.09 2.62
C GLY A 135 0.23 -1.47 3.26
N TRP A 136 0.45 -0.28 3.79
CA TRP A 136 -0.58 0.59 4.30
C TRP A 136 -0.41 2.00 3.72
N ASN A 137 -1.44 2.50 3.05
CA ASN A 137 -1.40 3.75 2.32
C ASN A 137 -2.26 4.83 3.00
N ALA A 138 -1.93 6.09 2.68
CA ALA A 138 -2.66 7.27 3.11
C ALA A 138 -2.72 7.46 4.65
N LEU A 139 -1.64 7.10 5.35
CA LEU A 139 -1.48 7.47 6.76
C LEU A 139 -1.21 8.97 6.83
N HIS A 140 -2.16 9.71 7.38
CA HIS A 140 -2.04 11.15 7.61
C HIS A 140 -1.83 11.39 9.10
N LEU A 141 -0.59 11.61 9.51
CA LEU A 141 -0.21 11.73 10.90
C LEU A 141 0.26 13.14 11.21
N ILE A 142 -0.19 13.67 12.35
CA ILE A 142 0.30 14.94 12.88
C ILE A 142 0.93 14.73 14.24
N LYS A 143 2.10 15.33 14.45
CA LYS A 143 2.75 15.48 15.74
C LYS A 143 2.73 16.93 16.13
N LEU A 144 2.09 17.28 17.24
CA LEU A 144 1.92 18.67 17.64
C LEU A 144 3.20 19.30 18.18
N ALA A 145 4.14 18.48 18.68
CA ALA A 145 5.44 18.86 19.22
C ALA A 145 6.42 17.68 19.17
N GLY A 146 7.69 17.90 19.45
CA GLY A 146 8.72 16.85 19.48
C GLY A 146 9.37 16.60 18.12
N SER A 147 9.31 17.57 17.20
CA SER A 147 9.98 17.53 15.92
C SER A 147 10.82 18.79 15.71
N SER A 148 12.11 18.62 15.41
CA SER A 148 13.02 19.71 15.10
C SER A 148 13.54 19.60 13.67
N PHE A 149 14.12 20.68 13.18
CA PHE A 149 14.91 20.68 11.95
C PHE A 149 15.92 21.83 12.00
N ALA A 150 17.17 21.50 12.25
CA ALA A 150 18.27 22.43 12.39
C ALA A 150 19.58 21.82 11.87
N GLY A 151 20.61 22.64 11.69
CA GLY A 151 21.92 22.19 11.24
C GLY A 151 22.00 21.75 9.77
N PHE A 152 21.05 22.15 8.94
CA PHE A 152 21.05 21.86 7.51
C PHE A 152 22.01 22.82 6.74
N VAL A 153 22.36 22.43 5.50
CA VAL A 153 23.20 23.25 4.62
C VAL A 153 22.52 24.60 4.35
N ARG A 154 23.26 25.69 4.50
CA ARG A 154 22.81 27.05 4.23
C ARG A 154 23.58 27.65 3.07
N ASP A 155 22.87 28.20 2.10
CA ASP A 155 23.38 28.86 0.92
C ASP A 155 22.49 30.04 0.53
N GLU A 156 22.72 30.65 -0.63
CA GLU A 156 21.95 31.80 -1.14
C GLU A 156 20.47 31.51 -1.43
N TYR A 157 20.07 30.23 -1.49
CA TYR A 157 18.69 29.78 -1.71
C TYR A 157 17.95 29.46 -0.40
N THR A 158 18.65 29.47 0.73
CA THR A 158 18.09 29.03 2.01
C THR A 158 17.26 30.14 2.65
N THR A 159 15.93 29.94 2.67
CA THR A 159 14.99 30.84 3.36
C THR A 159 14.37 30.20 4.61
N LEU A 160 14.48 28.84 4.76
CA LEU A 160 13.91 28.11 5.89
C LEU A 160 14.65 28.45 7.18
N PRO A 161 13.95 28.86 8.27
CA PRO A 161 14.58 29.02 9.58
C PRO A 161 14.84 27.65 10.22
N GLU A 162 15.87 27.58 11.06
CA GLU A 162 16.06 26.46 11.97
C GLU A 162 14.97 26.45 13.05
N THR A 163 14.53 25.25 13.43
CA THR A 163 13.43 25.08 14.36
C THR A 163 13.73 23.95 15.33
N GLU A 164 13.68 24.25 16.64
CA GLU A 164 13.96 23.29 17.71
C GLU A 164 12.73 22.43 18.04
N ASP A 165 11.54 22.98 17.84
CA ASP A 165 10.28 22.27 18.02
C ASP A 165 9.18 22.89 17.15
N ARG A 166 8.45 22.03 16.44
CA ARG A 166 7.34 22.46 15.59
C ARG A 166 6.31 21.34 15.38
N PRO A 167 5.07 21.68 15.03
CA PRO A 167 4.14 20.70 14.51
C PRO A 167 4.70 20.05 13.23
N LEU A 168 4.55 18.73 13.13
CA LEU A 168 4.96 17.95 11.96
C LEU A 168 3.75 17.20 11.42
N PHE A 169 3.34 17.52 10.20
CA PHE A 169 2.28 16.82 9.50
C PHE A 169 2.85 16.04 8.32
N VAL A 170 2.60 14.73 8.30
CA VAL A 170 3.16 13.78 7.33
C VAL A 170 2.05 12.97 6.68
N HIS A 171 2.06 12.94 5.35
CA HIS A 171 1.34 11.92 4.60
C HIS A 171 2.32 10.79 4.28
N MET A 172 2.02 9.57 4.70
CA MET A 172 2.94 8.45 4.62
C MET A 172 2.28 7.21 4.03
N ASN A 173 3.00 6.53 3.15
CA ASN A 173 2.72 5.16 2.73
C ASN A 173 3.86 4.28 3.25
N ILE A 174 3.50 3.11 3.75
CA ILE A 174 4.45 2.09 4.21
C ILE A 174 4.22 0.85 3.36
N GLY A 175 5.28 0.35 2.72
CA GLY A 175 5.28 -0.93 2.02
C GLY A 175 6.24 -1.90 2.69
N TRP A 176 5.98 -3.19 2.56
CA TRP A 176 6.91 -4.22 3.02
C TRP A 176 6.87 -5.46 2.14
N THR A 177 7.98 -6.18 2.17
CA THR A 177 8.14 -7.48 1.53
C THR A 177 8.23 -8.55 2.61
N ASN A 178 7.37 -9.57 2.52
CA ASN A 178 7.44 -10.71 3.41
C ASN A 178 8.54 -11.69 2.94
N ALA A 179 9.34 -12.18 3.87
CA ALA A 179 10.39 -13.17 3.59
C ALA A 179 9.81 -14.54 3.21
N ASP A 180 8.65 -14.86 3.78
CA ASP A 180 7.89 -16.08 3.53
C ASP A 180 6.41 -15.72 3.34
N LEU A 181 5.88 -16.07 2.17
CA LEU A 181 4.51 -15.73 1.78
C LEU A 181 3.43 -16.55 2.48
N THR A 182 3.82 -17.62 3.13
CA THR A 182 2.92 -18.41 3.97
C THR A 182 2.73 -17.80 5.37
N ARG A 183 3.53 -16.78 5.70
CA ARG A 183 3.58 -16.12 7.01
C ARG A 183 3.66 -14.60 6.83
N CYS A 184 2.56 -14.02 6.39
CA CYS A 184 2.47 -12.56 6.28
C CYS A 184 2.18 -11.92 7.64
N ALA A 185 2.88 -10.82 7.94
CA ALA A 185 2.55 -9.97 9.07
C ALA A 185 1.14 -9.37 8.86
N PRO A 186 0.26 -9.37 9.88
CA PRO A 186 -1.04 -8.73 9.77
C PRO A 186 -0.87 -7.22 9.48
N ALA A 187 -1.51 -6.73 8.44
CA ALA A 187 -1.31 -5.35 7.98
C ALA A 187 -1.69 -4.31 9.04
N GLU A 188 -2.74 -4.58 9.82
CA GLU A 188 -3.17 -3.74 10.92
C GLU A 188 -2.11 -3.66 12.03
N ASP A 189 -1.46 -4.77 12.37
CA ASP A 189 -0.44 -4.80 13.42
C ASP A 189 0.82 -4.03 12.99
N VAL A 190 1.20 -4.15 11.71
CA VAL A 190 2.32 -3.36 11.14
C VAL A 190 2.00 -1.87 11.16
N ARG A 191 0.79 -1.47 10.74
CA ARG A 191 0.32 -0.10 10.82
C ARG A 191 0.36 0.42 12.25
N ASP A 192 -0.18 -0.31 13.21
CA ASP A 192 -0.30 0.12 14.60
C ASP A 192 1.08 0.26 15.25
N THR A 193 2.01 -0.64 14.93
CA THR A 193 3.42 -0.54 15.34
C THR A 193 4.07 0.71 14.76
N ALA A 194 3.87 0.98 13.47
CA ALA A 194 4.41 2.17 12.83
C ALA A 194 3.84 3.48 13.41
N ILE A 195 2.53 3.51 13.71
CA ILE A 195 1.89 4.66 14.36
C ILE A 195 2.42 4.85 15.78
N SER A 196 2.55 3.77 16.57
CA SER A 196 3.12 3.85 17.93
C SER A 196 4.54 4.40 17.90
N ALA A 197 5.40 3.88 17.02
CA ALA A 197 6.74 4.37 16.84
C ALA A 197 6.77 5.86 16.44
N PHE A 198 5.93 6.25 15.48
CA PHE A 198 5.79 7.66 15.07
C PHE A 198 5.43 8.56 16.27
N CYS A 199 4.54 8.11 17.15
CA CYS A 199 4.10 8.89 18.31
C CYS A 199 5.22 9.06 19.36
N GLU A 200 6.03 8.03 19.61
CA GLU A 200 7.01 7.98 20.69
C GLU A 200 8.34 8.66 20.35
N ILE A 201 8.76 8.59 19.08
CA ILE A 201 10.06 9.09 18.63
C ILE A 201 10.07 10.62 18.63
N ARG A 202 11.01 11.24 19.36
CA ARG A 202 11.40 12.64 19.17
C ARG A 202 12.45 12.70 18.08
N SER A 203 12.20 13.44 17.00
CA SER A 203 13.03 13.41 15.81
C SER A 203 13.67 14.77 15.46
N ALA A 204 14.91 14.74 14.97
CA ALA A 204 15.61 15.89 14.42
C ALA A 204 15.28 16.15 12.94
N SER A 205 14.64 15.19 12.28
CA SER A 205 14.19 15.29 10.90
C SER A 205 13.16 14.22 10.59
N ILE A 206 12.39 14.41 9.51
CA ILE A 206 11.47 13.36 9.01
C ILE A 206 12.24 12.13 8.49
N GLN A 207 13.46 12.32 7.97
CA GLN A 207 14.33 11.23 7.53
C GLN A 207 14.70 10.31 8.70
N GLU A 208 15.12 10.89 9.83
CA GLU A 208 15.38 10.12 11.04
C GLU A 208 14.14 9.43 11.56
N LEU A 209 13.00 10.12 11.56
CA LEU A 209 11.72 9.58 12.02
C LEU A 209 11.33 8.32 11.22
N VAL A 210 11.30 8.39 9.89
CA VAL A 210 10.92 7.24 9.06
C VAL A 210 11.93 6.09 9.17
N HIS A 211 13.22 6.40 9.37
CA HIS A 211 14.24 5.40 9.62
C HIS A 211 13.96 4.63 10.92
N GLN A 212 13.74 5.33 12.02
CA GLN A 212 13.48 4.71 13.33
C GLN A 212 12.16 3.93 13.34
N VAL A 213 11.10 4.43 12.68
CA VAL A 213 9.85 3.70 12.47
C VAL A 213 10.12 2.39 11.71
N GLY A 214 10.90 2.45 10.64
CA GLY A 214 11.23 1.27 9.84
C GLY A 214 12.05 0.23 10.60
N VAL A 215 13.01 0.67 11.42
CA VAL A 215 13.78 -0.23 12.31
C VAL A 215 12.83 -0.94 13.27
N GLN A 216 11.91 -0.23 13.90
CA GLN A 216 10.98 -0.81 14.85
C GLN A 216 10.00 -1.80 14.20
N VAL A 217 9.54 -1.52 12.97
CA VAL A 217 8.73 -2.48 12.19
C VAL A 217 9.54 -3.74 11.90
N LEU A 218 10.77 -3.63 11.38
CA LEU A 218 11.61 -4.80 11.12
C LEU A 218 11.90 -5.61 12.39
N GLU A 219 12.18 -4.97 13.51
CA GLU A 219 12.43 -5.66 14.79
C GLU A 219 11.20 -6.40 15.30
N SER A 220 10.01 -5.82 15.14
CA SER A 220 8.74 -6.39 15.63
C SER A 220 8.22 -7.54 14.78
N PHE A 221 8.51 -7.56 13.47
CA PHE A 221 7.98 -8.54 12.52
C PHE A 221 9.11 -9.30 11.79
N PRO A 222 9.56 -10.45 12.36
CA PRO A 222 10.64 -11.25 11.76
C PRO A 222 10.33 -11.78 10.35
N GLU A 223 9.07 -11.89 9.99
CA GLU A 223 8.56 -12.29 8.68
C GLU A 223 8.76 -11.23 7.60
N ILE A 224 9.01 -9.97 7.96
CA ILE A 224 9.28 -8.87 7.02
C ILE A 224 10.78 -8.84 6.72
N SER A 225 11.14 -8.96 5.44
CA SER A 225 12.54 -8.87 4.97
C SER A 225 12.98 -7.46 4.60
N ALA A 226 12.04 -6.63 4.13
CA ALA A 226 12.28 -5.24 3.78
C ALA A 226 11.06 -4.39 4.06
N VAL A 227 11.28 -3.13 4.45
CA VAL A 227 10.24 -2.10 4.59
C VAL A 227 10.63 -0.87 3.78
N ASP A 228 9.67 -0.26 3.11
CA ASP A 228 9.86 0.97 2.34
C ASP A 228 8.82 2.02 2.70
N PHE A 229 9.24 3.27 2.61
CA PHE A 229 8.45 4.44 2.92
C PHE A 229 8.42 5.41 1.74
N TYR A 230 7.26 5.98 1.52
CA TYR A 230 7.08 7.23 0.80
C TYR A 230 6.39 8.20 1.74
N ALA A 231 7.02 9.30 2.08
CA ALA A 231 6.48 10.29 3.00
C ALA A 231 6.55 11.69 2.41
N GLU A 232 5.49 12.47 2.61
CA GLU A 232 5.42 13.88 2.24
C GLU A 232 5.38 14.73 3.50
N ASN A 233 6.27 15.71 3.57
CA ASN A 233 6.28 16.72 4.61
C ASN A 233 5.24 17.81 4.28
N ARG A 234 4.09 17.74 4.93
CA ARG A 234 2.93 18.63 4.73
C ARG A 234 2.88 19.71 5.82
N LEU A 235 3.93 20.51 5.93
CA LEU A 235 3.99 21.58 6.94
C LEU A 235 2.82 22.54 6.76
N TRP A 236 2.17 22.86 7.87
CA TRP A 236 1.14 23.87 7.92
C TRP A 236 1.72 25.28 7.85
N ASP A 237 1.05 26.18 7.15
CA ASP A 237 1.39 27.60 7.11
C ASP A 237 0.83 28.30 8.34
N THR A 238 1.66 29.02 9.08
CA THR A 238 1.22 29.81 10.23
C THR A 238 0.43 31.02 9.75
N ALA A 239 -0.85 31.08 10.07
CA ALA A 239 -1.72 32.21 9.78
C ALA A 239 -1.65 33.30 10.85
N VAL A 240 -1.62 32.89 12.13
CA VAL A 240 -1.50 33.78 13.28
C VAL A 240 -0.63 33.10 14.34
N SER A 241 0.37 33.82 14.85
CA SER A 241 1.19 33.39 15.97
C SER A 241 0.80 34.12 17.24
N GLY A 242 0.76 33.41 18.38
CA GLY A 242 0.51 33.98 19.71
C GLY A 242 1.24 33.17 20.79
N GLU A 243 1.36 33.74 21.98
CA GLU A 243 2.06 33.09 23.10
C GLU A 243 1.34 31.85 23.63
N GLU A 244 0.00 31.89 23.70
CA GLU A 244 -0.82 30.80 24.21
C GLU A 244 -1.38 29.89 23.12
N ALA A 245 -1.57 30.42 21.91
CA ALA A 245 -2.13 29.67 20.77
C ALA A 245 -1.66 30.23 19.44
N SER A 246 -1.50 29.34 18.46
CA SER A 246 -1.24 29.69 17.06
C SER A 246 -2.31 29.08 16.15
N VAL A 247 -2.63 29.79 15.06
CA VAL A 247 -3.57 29.35 14.06
C VAL A 247 -2.79 29.02 12.78
N TYR A 248 -3.11 27.87 12.21
CA TYR A 248 -2.47 27.36 10.99
C TYR A 248 -3.49 27.19 9.87
N THR A 249 -3.01 27.15 8.64
CA THR A 249 -3.76 26.72 7.47
C THR A 249 -3.15 25.44 6.89
N ASP A 250 -3.93 24.71 6.11
CA ASP A 250 -3.46 23.51 5.44
C ASP A 250 -2.25 23.79 4.56
N ALA A 251 -1.35 22.82 4.52
CA ALA A 251 -0.18 22.84 3.67
C ALA A 251 -0.55 23.00 2.19
N ARG A 252 0.22 23.80 1.47
CA ARG A 252 0.10 24.00 0.04
C ARG A 252 1.33 23.47 -0.69
N PRO A 253 1.18 22.95 -1.93
CA PRO A 253 2.35 22.59 -2.73
C PRO A 253 3.29 23.80 -2.93
N PRO A 254 4.60 23.56 -3.08
CA PRO A 254 5.29 22.24 -3.14
C PRO A 254 5.51 21.60 -1.78
N PHE A 255 5.71 20.26 -1.78
CA PHE A 255 6.01 19.47 -0.56
C PHE A 255 7.38 18.82 -0.63
N GLY A 256 8.03 18.65 0.52
CA GLY A 256 9.21 17.80 0.64
C GLY A 256 8.81 16.33 0.54
N VAL A 257 9.54 15.55 -0.25
CA VAL A 257 9.33 14.11 -0.40
C VAL A 257 10.52 13.36 0.19
N ILE A 258 10.24 12.35 0.99
CA ILE A 258 11.21 11.47 1.61
C ILE A 258 10.88 10.03 1.21
N THR A 259 11.87 9.32 0.70
CA THR A 259 11.79 7.88 0.44
C THR A 259 12.88 7.17 1.20
N LEU A 260 12.57 5.98 1.70
CA LEU A 260 13.54 5.14 2.41
C LEU A 260 13.16 3.67 2.15
N THR A 261 14.16 2.83 1.96
CA THR A 261 14.03 1.37 2.02
C THR A 261 15.03 0.84 3.02
N LEU A 262 14.57 -0.01 3.93
CA LEU A 262 15.40 -0.75 4.88
C LEU A 262 15.25 -2.24 4.61
N GLU A 263 16.34 -2.96 4.62
CA GLU A 263 16.41 -4.42 4.51
C GLU A 263 17.00 -5.01 5.79
N ARG A 264 16.58 -6.25 6.09
CA ARG A 264 17.10 -7.02 7.23
C ARG A 264 18.44 -7.64 6.89
#